data_d37df27df6f884479d03187a353139f5
#
_entry.id   d37df27df6f884479d03187a353139f5
#
_cell.length_a   1.000
_cell.length_b   1.000
_cell.length_c   1.000
_cell.angle_alpha   90.00
_cell.angle_beta   90.00
_cell.angle_gamma   90.00
#
_symmetry.space_group_name_H-M   'P 1'
#
loop_
_entity.id
_entity.type
_entity.pdbx_description
1 polymer ?
#
loop_
_entity_poly.entity_id
_entity_poly.type
_entity_poly.pdbx_seq_one_letter_code
_entity_poly.pdbx_strand_id
1 'polypeptide(L)'
;MTLGEGKEKVYMLLDEHSIGGVIDHDPDTELKMARFFDTAQKMLAQIKKIVKVHRIVPQPGKTEYLMPLDFRSVYRVWRNGVPATERYHWRRSRLIVPAGDTAREIQVEYFAYPAAIPADAPDDYEFELAEDAAECMPFFVAAQLLLPDLVQDYGSMMRLYEQALDLLDVSQPGENRL
;
A
#
# COMPACT_ATOMS: atom_id res chain seq x y z
N MET A 1 11.15 -3.33 -3.45
CA MET A 1 11.40 -2.36 -4.55
C MET A 1 11.43 -0.95 -3.98
N THR A 2 12.43 -0.15 -4.33
CA THR A 2 12.53 1.28 -3.99
C THR A 2 11.94 2.16 -5.10
N LEU A 3 11.76 3.46 -4.81
CA LEU A 3 11.28 4.43 -5.79
C LEU A 3 12.24 4.55 -6.97
N GLY A 4 13.56 4.57 -6.71
CA GLY A 4 14.59 4.61 -7.76
C GLY A 4 14.53 3.39 -8.69
N GLU A 5 14.48 2.17 -8.12
CA GLU A 5 14.28 0.94 -8.90
C GLU A 5 12.99 0.98 -9.74
N GLY A 6 11.91 1.54 -9.17
CA GLY A 6 10.65 1.72 -9.87
C GLY A 6 10.77 2.68 -11.05
N LYS A 7 11.43 3.82 -10.86
CA LYS A 7 11.69 4.80 -11.94
C LYS A 7 12.54 4.20 -13.06
N GLU A 8 13.61 3.48 -12.74
CA GLU A 8 14.44 2.79 -13.73
C GLU A 8 13.62 1.82 -14.59
N LYS A 9 12.74 1.04 -13.96
CA LYS A 9 11.83 0.13 -14.69
C LYS A 9 10.85 0.90 -15.59
N VAL A 10 10.34 2.03 -15.15
CA VAL A 10 9.48 2.89 -15.97
C VAL A 10 10.24 3.38 -17.20
N TYR A 11 11.46 3.88 -17.02
CA TYR A 11 12.29 4.33 -18.15
C TYR A 11 12.58 3.20 -19.14
N MET A 12 12.90 1.99 -18.66
CA MET A 12 13.08 0.83 -19.54
C MET A 12 11.80 0.52 -20.35
N LEU A 13 10.63 0.55 -19.71
CA LEU A 13 9.36 0.31 -20.40
C LEU A 13 9.04 1.37 -21.45
N LEU A 14 9.36 2.62 -21.17
CA LEU A 14 9.14 3.74 -22.10
C LEU A 14 10.13 3.68 -23.26
N ASP A 15 11.38 3.30 -23.04
CA ASP A 15 12.41 3.19 -24.06
C ASP A 15 12.13 2.03 -25.04
N GLU A 16 11.65 0.90 -24.55
CA GLU A 16 11.25 -0.24 -25.39
C GLU A 16 10.08 0.10 -26.33
N HIS A 17 9.23 1.07 -25.96
CA HIS A 17 8.05 1.47 -26.72
C HIS A 17 8.20 2.80 -27.46
N SER A 18 9.29 3.54 -27.26
CA SER A 18 9.55 4.77 -27.97
C SER A 18 10.19 4.49 -29.35
N ILE A 19 9.52 4.92 -30.41
CA ILE A 19 10.08 4.87 -31.77
C ILE A 19 11.17 5.96 -31.89
N GLY A 20 12.37 5.68 -31.35
CA GLY A 20 13.60 6.45 -31.60
C GLY A 20 13.87 7.64 -30.70
N GLY A 21 13.36 7.66 -29.48
CA GLY A 21 13.61 8.73 -28.52
C GLY A 21 14.42 8.32 -27.31
N VAL A 22 15.47 9.07 -27.02
CA VAL A 22 16.05 9.11 -25.66
C VAL A 22 15.02 9.78 -24.76
N ILE A 23 14.56 9.06 -23.71
CA ILE A 23 13.68 9.67 -22.71
C ILE A 23 14.53 10.67 -21.93
N ASP A 24 14.16 11.92 -22.05
CA ASP A 24 14.80 12.99 -21.32
C ASP A 24 14.44 12.84 -19.83
N HIS A 25 15.45 12.72 -18.96
CA HIS A 25 15.32 12.72 -17.51
C HIS A 25 14.97 14.14 -17.03
N ASP A 26 13.80 14.59 -17.40
CA ASP A 26 13.26 15.88 -17.05
C ASP A 26 12.75 15.88 -15.59
N PRO A 27 13.10 16.88 -14.77
CA PRO A 27 12.62 16.99 -13.40
C PRO A 27 11.09 16.99 -13.26
N ASP A 28 10.37 17.51 -14.25
CA ASP A 28 8.90 17.50 -14.25
C ASP A 28 8.35 16.08 -14.46
N THR A 29 9.02 15.26 -15.26
CA THR A 29 8.69 13.85 -15.47
C THR A 29 8.96 13.05 -14.20
N GLU A 30 10.08 13.26 -13.52
CA GLU A 30 10.40 12.65 -12.24
C GLU A 30 9.34 12.96 -11.17
N LEU A 31 8.90 14.22 -11.10
CA LEU A 31 7.84 14.64 -10.18
C LEU A 31 6.49 13.98 -10.49
N LYS A 32 6.16 13.81 -11.78
CA LYS A 32 4.96 13.09 -12.21
C LYS A 32 5.04 11.63 -11.85
N MET A 33 6.20 10.98 -12.04
CA MET A 33 6.42 9.58 -11.65
C MET A 33 6.13 9.36 -10.17
N ALA A 34 6.69 10.17 -9.26
CA ALA A 34 6.45 10.05 -7.83
C ALA A 34 4.95 10.11 -7.48
N ARG A 35 4.19 11.00 -8.12
CA ARG A 35 2.73 11.11 -7.94
C ARG A 35 1.97 9.90 -8.49
N PHE A 36 2.40 9.37 -9.63
CA PHE A 36 1.78 8.18 -10.21
C PHE A 36 2.11 6.93 -9.40
N PHE A 37 3.32 6.80 -8.85
CA PHE A 37 3.67 5.76 -7.89
C PHE A 37 2.82 5.85 -6.62
N ASP A 38 2.60 7.04 -6.06
CA ASP A 38 1.70 7.24 -4.92
C ASP A 38 0.27 6.79 -5.22
N THR A 39 -0.22 7.09 -6.42
CA THR A 39 -1.54 6.66 -6.88
C THR A 39 -1.61 5.14 -7.03
N ALA A 40 -0.61 4.55 -7.71
CA ALA A 40 -0.51 3.10 -7.91
C ALA A 40 -0.45 2.35 -6.56
N GLN A 41 0.39 2.82 -5.63
CA GLN A 41 0.51 2.24 -4.29
C GLN A 41 -0.84 2.22 -3.56
N LYS A 42 -1.59 3.32 -3.60
CA LYS A 42 -2.92 3.42 -2.99
C LYS A 42 -3.95 2.49 -3.64
N MET A 43 -3.90 2.33 -4.96
CA MET A 43 -4.77 1.40 -5.68
C MET A 43 -4.44 -0.06 -5.33
N LEU A 44 -3.17 -0.43 -5.39
CA LEU A 44 -2.71 -1.79 -5.10
C LEU A 44 -2.93 -2.19 -3.64
N ALA A 45 -2.83 -1.26 -2.69
CA ALA A 45 -3.17 -1.50 -1.29
C ALA A 45 -4.66 -1.81 -1.05
N GLN A 46 -5.55 -1.60 -2.05
CA GLN A 46 -6.93 -2.10 -1.97
C GLN A 46 -7.00 -3.60 -2.27
N ILE A 47 -6.10 -4.10 -3.11
CA ILE A 47 -6.00 -5.49 -3.55
C ILE A 47 -5.11 -6.25 -2.57
N LYS A 48 -3.85 -5.88 -2.48
CA LYS A 48 -2.85 -6.48 -1.57
C LYS A 48 -2.77 -5.67 -0.28
N LYS A 49 -3.53 -6.08 0.72
CA LYS A 49 -3.72 -5.30 1.95
C LYS A 49 -2.45 -5.24 2.79
N ILE A 50 -2.10 -4.05 3.25
CA ILE A 50 -1.02 -3.80 4.19
C ILE A 50 -1.54 -4.13 5.59
N VAL A 51 -0.85 -5.01 6.33
CA VAL A 51 -1.18 -5.35 7.71
C VAL A 51 -0.15 -4.74 8.65
N LYS A 52 -0.63 -3.94 9.59
CA LYS A 52 0.18 -3.34 10.65
C LYS A 52 -0.34 -3.76 12.02
N VAL A 53 0.50 -3.57 13.04
CA VAL A 53 0.20 -3.95 14.42
C VAL A 53 0.24 -2.70 15.30
N HIS A 54 -0.83 -2.47 16.06
CA HIS A 54 -0.88 -1.46 17.10
C HIS A 54 -1.05 -2.10 18.47
N ARG A 55 -0.19 -1.73 19.43
CA ARG A 55 -0.21 -2.25 20.80
C ARG A 55 -0.78 -1.21 21.74
N ILE A 56 -1.75 -1.64 22.54
CA ILE A 56 -2.44 -0.81 23.52
C ILE A 56 -2.23 -1.42 24.90
N VAL A 57 -1.74 -0.62 25.83
CA VAL A 57 -1.73 -0.96 27.25
C VAL A 57 -2.95 -0.30 27.90
N PRO A 58 -3.97 -1.08 28.30
CA PRO A 58 -5.17 -0.53 28.90
C PRO A 58 -4.88 0.22 30.20
N GLN A 59 -5.52 1.39 30.36
CA GLN A 59 -5.40 2.22 31.53
C GLN A 59 -6.68 2.14 32.37
N PRO A 60 -6.60 2.12 33.72
CA PRO A 60 -7.78 2.14 34.57
C PRO A 60 -8.72 3.30 34.24
N GLY A 61 -10.01 2.99 34.04
CA GLY A 61 -11.05 3.99 33.74
C GLY A 61 -11.10 4.49 32.31
N LYS A 62 -10.11 4.15 31.45
CA LYS A 62 -10.12 4.52 30.03
C LYS A 62 -10.72 3.39 29.19
N THR A 63 -11.80 3.70 28.49
CA THR A 63 -12.54 2.74 27.67
C THR A 63 -12.38 2.95 26.16
N GLU A 64 -11.83 4.07 25.72
CA GLU A 64 -11.65 4.38 24.29
C GLU A 64 -10.17 4.61 23.95
N TYR A 65 -9.70 3.94 22.91
CA TYR A 65 -8.33 4.04 22.41
C TYR A 65 -8.35 4.38 20.92
N LEU A 66 -7.68 5.48 20.56
CA LEU A 66 -7.55 5.91 19.17
C LEU A 66 -6.55 5.01 18.45
N MET A 67 -6.91 4.59 17.24
CA MET A 67 -6.00 3.88 16.33
C MET A 67 -5.07 4.87 15.60
N PRO A 68 -3.96 4.38 15.03
CA PRO A 68 -3.08 5.19 14.18
C PRO A 68 -3.82 5.86 13.01
N LEU A 69 -3.23 6.94 12.47
CA LEU A 69 -3.86 7.73 11.39
C LEU A 69 -4.05 6.94 10.11
N ASP A 70 -3.19 5.95 9.88
CA ASP A 70 -3.25 5.04 8.73
C ASP A 70 -4.22 3.87 8.90
N PHE A 71 -4.97 3.82 10.02
CA PHE A 71 -5.96 2.76 10.28
C PHE A 71 -7.09 2.79 9.25
N ARG A 72 -7.30 1.68 8.57
CA ARG A 72 -8.39 1.47 7.63
C ARG A 72 -9.51 0.62 8.24
N SER A 73 -9.17 -0.59 8.71
CA SER A 73 -10.10 -1.48 9.37
C SER A 73 -9.36 -2.53 10.21
N VAL A 74 -10.05 -3.08 11.21
CA VAL A 74 -9.49 -4.15 12.04
C VAL A 74 -9.36 -5.44 11.20
N TYR A 75 -8.28 -6.17 11.46
CA TYR A 75 -8.09 -7.52 10.96
C TYR A 75 -8.27 -8.54 12.09
N ARG A 76 -7.47 -8.43 13.15
CA ARG A 76 -7.56 -9.29 14.34
C ARG A 76 -7.26 -8.49 15.61
N VAL A 77 -7.80 -8.97 16.73
CA VAL A 77 -7.45 -8.43 18.06
C VAL A 77 -7.00 -9.58 18.95
N TRP A 78 -5.89 -9.35 19.63
CA TRP A 78 -5.31 -10.27 20.60
C TRP A 78 -5.35 -9.64 21.98
N ARG A 79 -5.75 -10.40 22.98
CA ARG A 79 -5.73 -10.00 24.38
C ARG A 79 -4.76 -10.88 25.14
N ASN A 80 -3.68 -10.30 25.64
CA ASN A 80 -2.60 -11.05 26.30
C ASN A 80 -2.11 -12.25 25.47
N GLY A 81 -1.99 -12.10 24.14
CA GLY A 81 -1.57 -13.16 23.22
C GLY A 81 -2.65 -14.16 22.81
N VAL A 82 -3.90 -13.99 23.25
CA VAL A 82 -5.03 -14.87 22.89
C VAL A 82 -5.98 -14.12 21.95
N PRO A 83 -6.48 -14.76 20.87
CA PRO A 83 -7.45 -14.13 19.97
C PRO A 83 -8.71 -13.68 20.71
N ALA A 84 -9.15 -12.45 20.48
CA ALA A 84 -10.26 -11.83 21.21
C ALA A 84 -11.03 -10.79 20.39
N THR A 85 -11.07 -10.92 19.08
CA THR A 85 -11.65 -9.91 18.17
C THR A 85 -13.10 -9.58 18.52
N GLU A 86 -13.92 -10.59 18.82
CA GLU A 86 -15.35 -10.41 19.13
C GLU A 86 -15.62 -9.76 20.50
N ARG A 87 -14.60 -9.69 21.35
CA ARG A 87 -14.73 -9.09 22.69
C ARG A 87 -14.81 -7.59 22.66
N TYR A 88 -14.28 -6.96 21.61
CA TYR A 88 -14.10 -5.53 21.51
C TYR A 88 -15.03 -4.93 20.45
N HIS A 89 -15.48 -3.69 20.72
CA HIS A 89 -16.33 -2.95 19.80
C HIS A 89 -15.54 -1.83 19.14
N TRP A 90 -16.03 -1.39 17.99
CA TRP A 90 -15.38 -0.36 17.20
C TRP A 90 -16.33 0.82 17.01
N ARG A 91 -15.79 2.02 17.19
CA ARG A 91 -16.51 3.25 16.90
C ARG A 91 -15.61 4.13 16.03
N ARG A 92 -15.84 4.10 14.71
CA ARG A 92 -14.91 4.71 13.73
C ARG A 92 -13.49 4.16 13.94
N SER A 93 -12.49 5.07 14.08
CA SER A 93 -11.08 4.69 14.34
C SER A 93 -10.75 4.57 15.83
N ARG A 94 -11.69 4.10 16.66
CA ARG A 94 -11.50 3.88 18.11
C ARG A 94 -11.85 2.46 18.50
N LEU A 95 -10.96 1.85 19.25
CA LEU A 95 -11.24 0.61 19.96
C LEU A 95 -11.98 0.93 21.25
N ILE A 96 -13.11 0.27 21.49
CA ILE A 96 -13.86 0.35 22.74
C ILE A 96 -13.54 -0.85 23.58
N VAL A 97 -12.88 -0.60 24.70
CA VAL A 97 -12.50 -1.62 25.67
C VAL A 97 -13.57 -1.65 26.76
N PRO A 98 -14.14 -2.83 27.11
CA PRO A 98 -15.13 -2.94 28.19
C PRO A 98 -14.61 -2.38 29.51
N ALA A 99 -15.47 -1.70 30.26
CA ALA A 99 -15.13 -1.23 31.60
C ALA A 99 -14.74 -2.42 32.49
N GLY A 100 -13.61 -2.31 33.17
CA GLY A 100 -13.10 -3.40 34.02
C GLY A 100 -12.31 -4.48 33.26
N ASP A 101 -11.96 -4.27 31.99
CA ASP A 101 -11.03 -5.17 31.31
C ASP A 101 -9.65 -5.12 32.01
N THR A 102 -9.16 -6.29 32.37
CA THR A 102 -7.88 -6.50 33.07
C THR A 102 -6.75 -6.95 32.15
N ALA A 103 -6.89 -6.72 30.84
CA ALA A 103 -5.84 -7.04 29.90
C ALA A 103 -4.56 -6.26 30.24
N ARG A 104 -3.42 -6.95 30.20
CA ARG A 104 -2.10 -6.30 30.32
C ARG A 104 -1.73 -5.61 29.01
N GLU A 105 -2.10 -6.25 27.88
CA GLU A 105 -1.85 -5.76 26.54
C GLU A 105 -2.99 -6.17 25.62
N ILE A 106 -3.39 -5.26 24.74
CA ILE A 106 -4.27 -5.52 23.60
C ILE A 106 -3.46 -5.22 22.35
N GLN A 107 -3.27 -6.23 21.50
CA GLN A 107 -2.63 -6.07 20.21
C GLN A 107 -3.69 -6.06 19.13
N VAL A 108 -3.71 -5.03 18.29
CA VAL A 108 -4.64 -4.89 17.18
C VAL A 108 -3.84 -5.03 15.88
N GLU A 109 -4.12 -6.10 15.15
CA GLU A 109 -3.71 -6.22 13.75
C GLU A 109 -4.76 -5.53 12.89
N TYR A 110 -4.34 -4.64 12.02
CA TYR A 110 -5.26 -3.84 11.22
C TYR A 110 -4.76 -3.67 9.79
N PHE A 111 -5.70 -3.52 8.88
CA PHE A 111 -5.40 -3.08 7.53
C PHE A 111 -5.12 -1.58 7.54
N ALA A 112 -3.98 -1.20 6.95
CA ALA A 112 -3.52 0.17 6.91
C ALA A 112 -3.68 0.78 5.50
N TYR A 113 -3.83 2.11 5.46
CA TYR A 113 -3.56 2.87 4.25
C TYR A 113 -2.04 3.04 4.12
N PRO A 114 -1.47 2.96 2.90
CA PRO A 114 -0.06 3.29 2.70
C PRO A 114 0.19 4.77 3.00
N ALA A 115 1.38 5.09 3.47
CA ALA A 115 1.83 6.47 3.58
C ALA A 115 1.88 7.11 2.18
N ALA A 116 1.55 8.40 2.11
CA ALA A 116 1.72 9.12 0.86
C ALA A 116 3.21 9.25 0.51
N ILE A 117 3.55 9.02 -0.74
CA ILE A 117 4.92 9.21 -1.23
C ILE A 117 5.16 10.73 -1.37
N PRO A 118 6.11 11.32 -0.64
CA PRO A 118 6.45 12.73 -0.81
C PRO A 118 6.88 13.01 -2.26
N ALA A 119 6.56 14.21 -2.75
CA ALA A 119 6.95 14.59 -4.11
C ALA A 119 8.49 14.68 -4.31
N ASP A 120 9.19 14.92 -3.22
CA ASP A 120 10.65 14.98 -3.11
C ASP A 120 11.23 13.72 -2.44
N ALA A 121 10.51 12.61 -2.47
CA ALA A 121 10.97 11.35 -1.90
C ALA A 121 12.31 10.94 -2.58
N PRO A 122 13.31 10.53 -1.77
CA PRO A 122 14.58 10.08 -2.31
C PRO A 122 14.43 8.73 -3.01
N ASP A 123 15.40 8.38 -3.87
CA ASP A 123 15.34 7.14 -4.66
C ASP A 123 15.42 5.86 -3.81
N ASP A 124 15.93 5.94 -2.58
CA ASP A 124 15.96 4.85 -1.61
C ASP A 124 14.65 4.70 -0.81
N TYR A 125 13.62 5.51 -1.10
CA TYR A 125 12.31 5.36 -0.50
C TYR A 125 11.72 3.97 -0.82
N GLU A 126 11.41 3.19 0.21
CA GLU A 126 10.81 1.86 0.07
C GLU A 126 9.28 1.95 0.04
N PHE A 127 8.65 1.27 -0.92
CA PHE A 127 7.20 1.17 -0.97
C PHE A 127 6.65 0.29 0.17
N GLU A 128 5.52 0.68 0.75
CA GLU A 128 4.85 -0.08 1.82
C GLU A 128 4.05 -1.30 1.30
N LEU A 129 4.23 -1.69 0.05
CA LEU A 129 3.57 -2.85 -0.54
C LEU A 129 4.45 -4.11 -0.46
N ALA A 130 3.82 -5.28 -0.54
CA ALA A 130 4.53 -6.52 -0.82
C ALA A 130 5.24 -6.43 -2.18
N GLU A 131 6.37 -7.10 -2.32
CA GLU A 131 7.24 -6.98 -3.49
C GLU A 131 6.51 -7.31 -4.80
N ASP A 132 5.70 -8.38 -4.82
CA ASP A 132 4.88 -8.78 -5.96
C ASP A 132 3.92 -7.67 -6.42
N ALA A 133 3.30 -6.96 -5.49
CA ALA A 133 2.42 -5.84 -5.80
C ALA A 133 3.20 -4.60 -6.25
N ALA A 134 4.36 -4.34 -5.62
CA ALA A 134 5.21 -3.22 -6.01
C ALA A 134 5.70 -3.36 -7.46
N GLU A 135 6.01 -4.59 -7.91
CA GLU A 135 6.43 -4.89 -9.28
C GLU A 135 5.36 -4.57 -10.36
N CYS A 136 4.10 -4.43 -9.98
CA CYS A 136 3.05 -4.01 -10.92
C CYS A 136 3.04 -2.51 -11.17
N MET A 137 3.55 -1.69 -10.24
CA MET A 137 3.43 -0.23 -10.32
C MET A 137 4.09 0.41 -11.56
N PRO A 138 5.28 -0.02 -12.01
CA PRO A 138 5.94 0.57 -13.18
C PRO A 138 5.08 0.55 -14.44
N PHE A 139 4.31 -0.51 -14.68
CA PHE A 139 3.41 -0.60 -15.84
C PHE A 139 2.31 0.47 -15.81
N PHE A 140 1.71 0.69 -14.64
CA PHE A 140 0.73 1.75 -14.44
C PHE A 140 1.35 3.13 -14.66
N VAL A 141 2.52 3.38 -14.08
CA VAL A 141 3.21 4.68 -14.18
C VAL A 141 3.61 4.97 -15.62
N ALA A 142 4.18 3.98 -16.32
CA ALA A 142 4.51 4.11 -17.74
C ALA A 142 3.26 4.44 -18.58
N ALA A 143 2.15 3.75 -18.35
CA ALA A 143 0.89 4.05 -19.02
C ALA A 143 0.46 5.51 -18.79
N GLN A 144 0.50 6.00 -17.54
CA GLN A 144 0.06 7.37 -17.23
C GLN A 144 0.95 8.43 -17.89
N LEU A 145 2.23 8.15 -18.07
CA LEU A 145 3.15 9.06 -18.77
C LEU A 145 2.90 9.09 -20.28
N LEU A 146 2.48 7.99 -20.89
CA LEU A 146 2.18 7.88 -22.32
C LEU A 146 0.81 8.45 -22.69
N LEU A 147 -0.12 8.54 -21.73
CA LEU A 147 -1.51 8.94 -22.00
C LEU A 147 -1.68 10.26 -22.77
N PRO A 148 -0.89 11.33 -22.50
CA PRO A 148 -1.08 12.61 -23.18
C PRO A 148 -0.81 12.56 -24.69
N ASP A 149 0.15 11.73 -25.13
CA ASP A 149 0.74 11.83 -26.47
C ASP A 149 0.57 10.55 -27.31
N LEU A 150 0.49 9.38 -26.66
CA LEU A 150 0.55 8.08 -27.34
C LEU A 150 -0.54 7.11 -26.84
N VAL A 151 -1.78 7.37 -27.21
CA VAL A 151 -2.98 6.60 -26.72
C VAL A 151 -2.88 5.09 -27.01
N GLN A 152 -2.24 4.67 -28.12
CA GLN A 152 -2.10 3.23 -28.44
C GLN A 152 -1.12 2.55 -27.47
N ASP A 153 -0.03 3.22 -27.12
CA ASP A 153 0.99 2.68 -26.23
C ASP A 153 0.48 2.67 -24.78
N TYR A 154 -0.32 3.68 -24.39
CA TYR A 154 -1.09 3.65 -23.14
C TYR A 154 -1.91 2.36 -23.00
N GLY A 155 -2.67 2.00 -24.04
CA GLY A 155 -3.51 0.80 -24.03
C GLY A 155 -2.70 -0.50 -23.94
N SER A 156 -1.46 -0.51 -24.47
CA SER A 156 -0.54 -1.64 -24.36
C SER A 156 0.00 -1.78 -22.95
N MET A 157 0.44 -0.68 -22.33
CA MET A 157 0.93 -0.66 -20.96
C MET A 157 -0.16 -1.01 -19.94
N MET A 158 -1.37 -0.51 -20.13
CA MET A 158 -2.50 -0.86 -19.25
C MET A 158 -2.84 -2.34 -19.33
N ARG A 159 -2.76 -2.99 -20.49
CA ARG A 159 -2.92 -4.44 -20.60
C ARG A 159 -1.85 -5.22 -19.84
N LEU A 160 -0.60 -4.78 -19.90
CA LEU A 160 0.48 -5.39 -19.10
C LEU A 160 0.24 -5.22 -17.60
N TYR A 161 -0.22 -4.04 -17.19
CA TYR A 161 -0.62 -3.79 -15.81
C TYR A 161 -1.76 -4.73 -15.35
N GLU A 162 -2.81 -4.87 -16.15
CA GLU A 162 -3.93 -5.77 -15.86
C GLU A 162 -3.48 -7.23 -15.77
N GLN A 163 -2.62 -7.68 -16.69
CA GLN A 163 -2.02 -9.03 -16.63
C GLN A 163 -1.18 -9.23 -15.38
N ALA A 164 -0.40 -8.23 -14.96
CA ALA A 164 0.37 -8.30 -13.73
C ALA A 164 -0.54 -8.37 -12.49
N LEU A 165 -1.66 -7.65 -12.49
CA LEU A 165 -2.68 -7.73 -11.41
C LEU A 165 -3.32 -9.12 -11.31
N ASP A 166 -3.61 -9.76 -12.44
CA ASP A 166 -4.22 -11.10 -12.48
C ASP A 166 -3.28 -12.17 -11.90
N LEU A 167 -1.98 -11.92 -11.90
CA LEU A 167 -0.98 -12.83 -11.32
C LEU A 167 -0.75 -12.60 -9.82
N LEU A 168 -1.30 -11.51 -9.25
CA LEU A 168 -1.14 -11.25 -7.81
C LEU A 168 -1.88 -12.29 -6.99
N ASP A 169 -1.17 -12.92 -6.06
CA ASP A 169 -1.80 -13.70 -5.01
C ASP A 169 -2.54 -12.77 -4.03
N VAL A 170 -3.87 -12.76 -4.14
CA VAL A 170 -4.76 -11.95 -3.30
C VAL A 170 -5.15 -12.66 -2.01
N SER A 171 -4.55 -13.81 -1.70
CA SER A 171 -4.81 -14.52 -0.44
C SER A 171 -4.53 -13.61 0.75
N GLN A 172 -5.42 -13.64 1.73
CA GLN A 172 -5.29 -12.83 2.94
C GLN A 172 -4.10 -13.35 3.76
N PRO A 173 -3.31 -12.47 4.40
CA PRO A 173 -2.27 -12.92 5.31
C PRO A 173 -2.86 -13.84 6.38
N GLY A 174 -2.50 -15.13 6.37
CA GLY A 174 -2.96 -16.12 7.34
C GLY A 174 -4.06 -17.08 6.88
N GLU A 175 -4.55 -17.01 5.63
CA GLU A 175 -5.46 -18.03 5.08
C GLU A 175 -4.74 -19.33 4.67
N ASN A 176 -3.44 -19.28 4.45
CA ASN A 176 -2.62 -20.45 4.07
C ASN A 176 -2.07 -21.23 5.28
N ARG A 177 -2.81 -21.34 6.38
CA ARG A 177 -2.47 -22.24 7.50
C ARG A 177 -3.62 -23.20 7.78
N LEU A 178 -3.75 -24.19 6.92
CA LEU A 178 -4.33 -25.49 7.21
C LEU A 178 -3.28 -26.56 6.99
#